data_79812bfeb000c4bd435bd70d0a996a47
#
_entry.id   79812bfeb000c4bd435bd70d0a996a47
#
_cell.length_a   1.000
_cell.length_b   1.000
_cell.length_c   1.000
_cell.angle_alpha   90.00
_cell.angle_beta   90.00
_cell.angle_gamma   90.00
#
_symmetry.space_group_name_H-M   'P 1'
#
loop_
_entity.id
_entity.type
_entity.pdbx_description
1 polymer ?
#
loop_
_entity_poly.entity_id
_entity_poly.type
_entity_poly.pdbx_seq_one_letter_code
_entity_poly.pdbx_strand_id
1 'polypeptide(L)'
;MSAALPFDVPVTGQEIAWKPFANYQGFVYKILNVDVARRNVDMVLRFEPDSVCFYHRHWGPVASLVLEGEHHLQEVHADGSKVTKVRRQGEYTVSTGNHAHIEGGGPHGGTIFFSFRSDQDHIYDILDDKLAVVHEVTVQDFRDSLDNWSLDN
;
A
#
# COMPACT_ATOMS: atom_id res chain seq x y z
N MET A 1 -5.05 -25.47 20.80
CA MET A 1 -6.21 -25.20 20.01
C MET A 1 -5.92 -24.02 19.12
N SER A 2 -6.02 -24.21 17.83
CA SER A 2 -5.80 -23.10 16.94
C SER A 2 -6.86 -22.07 17.22
N ALA A 3 -6.41 -20.84 17.40
CA ALA A 3 -7.30 -19.74 17.26
C ALA A 3 -8.02 -19.92 15.94
N ALA A 4 -9.31 -19.80 16.00
CA ALA A 4 -10.05 -19.74 14.80
C ALA A 4 -9.45 -18.63 13.94
N LEU A 5 -8.98 -19.07 12.89
CA LEU A 5 -8.72 -18.18 11.87
C LEU A 5 -9.96 -18.06 11.16
N PRO A 6 -10.22 -17.20 10.85
CA PRO A 6 -10.61 -16.08 10.81
C PRO A 6 -11.11 -16.01 9.72
N PHE A 7 -11.62 -16.00 9.11
CA PHE A 7 -12.33 -14.86 9.17
C PHE A 7 -12.24 -14.21 7.88
N ASP A 8 -13.41 -14.02 7.41
CA ASP A 8 -13.62 -13.27 6.20
C ASP A 8 -13.47 -11.79 6.53
N VAL A 9 -12.47 -11.16 5.95
CA VAL A 9 -12.28 -9.72 6.09
C VAL A 9 -12.79 -9.06 4.81
N PRO A 10 -13.80 -8.19 4.87
CA PRO A 10 -14.25 -7.50 3.66
C PRO A 10 -13.17 -6.54 3.17
N VAL A 11 -12.87 -6.58 1.88
CA VAL A 11 -11.85 -5.75 1.25
C VAL A 11 -12.42 -4.77 0.23
N THR A 12 -13.72 -4.85 -0.03
CA THR A 12 -14.47 -3.91 -0.87
C THR A 12 -15.76 -3.55 -0.17
N GLY A 13 -16.41 -2.49 -0.60
CA GLY A 13 -17.69 -2.05 -0.05
C GLY A 13 -17.58 -0.97 1.01
N GLN A 14 -18.69 -0.68 1.68
CA GLN A 14 -18.79 0.46 2.59
C GLN A 14 -18.57 0.11 4.06
N GLU A 15 -18.57 -1.16 4.41
CA GLU A 15 -18.46 -1.60 5.81
C GLU A 15 -17.04 -1.85 6.27
N ILE A 16 -16.06 -1.39 5.51
CA ILE A 16 -14.66 -1.56 5.86
C ILE A 16 -14.25 -0.46 6.84
N ALA A 17 -13.54 -0.86 7.89
CA ALA A 17 -13.01 0.08 8.87
C ALA A 17 -11.76 0.80 8.31
N TRP A 18 -11.98 1.66 7.34
CA TRP A 18 -10.92 2.45 6.72
C TRP A 18 -10.32 3.46 7.68
N LYS A 19 -9.03 3.70 7.55
CA LYS A 19 -8.33 4.76 8.29
C LYS A 19 -7.49 5.61 7.34
N PRO A 20 -7.33 6.91 7.64
CA PRO A 20 -6.35 7.71 6.91
C PRO A 20 -4.94 7.25 7.28
N PHE A 21 -4.01 7.41 6.36
CA PHE A 21 -2.61 7.10 6.59
C PHE A 21 -1.91 8.37 7.12
N ALA A 22 -1.63 8.40 8.42
CA ALA A 22 -1.03 9.56 9.09
C ALA A 22 -1.80 10.86 8.77
N ASN A 23 -1.10 11.88 8.29
CA ASN A 23 -1.69 13.18 7.95
C ASN A 23 -1.97 13.34 6.45
N TYR A 24 -1.83 12.27 5.68
CA TYR A 24 -2.07 12.32 4.24
C TYR A 24 -3.56 12.29 3.93
N GLN A 25 -3.94 12.94 2.85
CA GLN A 25 -5.33 13.03 2.42
C GLN A 25 -5.51 12.42 1.03
N GLY A 26 -6.74 12.08 0.70
CA GLY A 26 -7.09 11.57 -0.61
C GLY A 26 -7.02 10.06 -0.74
N PHE A 27 -6.59 9.37 0.31
CA PHE A 27 -6.63 7.91 0.36
C PHE A 27 -6.78 7.40 1.77
N VAL A 28 -7.33 6.20 1.87
CA VAL A 28 -7.51 5.49 3.13
C VAL A 28 -6.99 4.06 2.97
N TYR A 29 -6.70 3.40 4.04
CA TYR A 29 -6.16 2.05 4.00
C TYR A 29 -6.72 1.16 5.09
N LYS A 30 -6.53 -0.14 4.92
CA LYS A 30 -6.78 -1.15 5.95
C LYS A 30 -5.70 -2.21 5.87
N ILE A 31 -5.07 -2.51 6.99
CA ILE A 31 -4.13 -3.62 7.11
C ILE A 31 -4.95 -4.89 7.30
N LEU A 32 -4.69 -5.90 6.49
CA LEU A 32 -5.39 -7.18 6.53
C LEU A 32 -4.62 -8.22 7.35
N ASN A 33 -3.31 -8.27 7.18
CA ASN A 33 -2.46 -9.22 7.88
C ASN A 33 -1.02 -8.72 7.93
N VAL A 34 -0.33 -9.01 9.03
CA VAL A 34 1.10 -8.74 9.19
C VAL A 34 1.76 -9.99 9.75
N ASP A 35 2.73 -10.51 9.01
CA ASP A 35 3.58 -11.61 9.47
C ASP A 35 4.98 -11.06 9.70
N VAL A 36 5.30 -10.78 10.96
CA VAL A 36 6.59 -10.18 11.33
C VAL A 36 7.74 -11.12 11.03
N ALA A 37 7.57 -12.41 11.29
CA ALA A 37 8.64 -13.40 11.08
C ALA A 37 9.00 -13.54 9.60
N ARG A 38 8.01 -13.49 8.72
CA ARG A 38 8.21 -13.59 7.27
C ARG A 38 8.33 -12.24 6.58
N ARG A 39 8.18 -11.15 7.34
CA ARG A 39 8.24 -9.78 6.82
C ARG A 39 7.29 -9.56 5.65
N ASN A 40 6.03 -9.95 5.88
CA ASN A 40 4.96 -9.82 4.90
C ASN A 40 3.85 -8.96 5.45
N VAL A 41 3.35 -8.04 4.63
CA VAL A 41 2.21 -7.18 4.97
C VAL A 41 1.21 -7.23 3.84
N ASP A 42 -0.03 -7.57 4.17
CA ASP A 42 -1.15 -7.51 3.24
C ASP A 42 -2.05 -6.35 3.65
N MET A 43 -2.37 -5.49 2.70
CA MET A 43 -3.27 -4.37 2.95
C MET A 43 -4.09 -4.00 1.73
N VAL A 44 -5.13 -3.23 1.95
CA VAL A 44 -5.94 -2.65 0.88
C VAL A 44 -5.94 -1.14 1.03
N LEU A 45 -5.88 -0.46 -0.11
CA LEU A 45 -5.82 0.98 -0.19
C LEU A 45 -6.93 1.47 -1.12
N ARG A 46 -7.60 2.55 -0.75
CA ARG A 46 -8.62 3.20 -1.59
C ARG A 46 -8.22 4.63 -1.84
N PHE A 47 -8.09 4.98 -3.12
CA PHE A 47 -7.84 6.35 -3.56
C PHE A 47 -9.14 7.05 -3.94
N GLU A 48 -9.29 8.28 -3.51
CA GLU A 48 -10.34 9.16 -4.01
C GLU A 48 -10.01 9.58 -5.46
N PRO A 49 -11.01 9.99 -6.25
CA PRO A 49 -10.75 10.51 -7.58
C PRO A 49 -9.70 11.63 -7.57
N ASP A 50 -8.79 11.59 -8.54
CA ASP A 50 -7.72 12.56 -8.75
C ASP A 50 -6.75 12.74 -7.58
N SER A 51 -6.74 11.80 -6.64
CA SER A 51 -5.83 11.83 -5.50
C SER A 51 -4.66 10.91 -5.70
N VAL A 52 -3.53 11.27 -5.09
CA VAL A 52 -2.30 10.47 -5.09
C VAL A 52 -1.79 10.33 -3.66
N CYS A 53 -0.97 9.31 -3.44
CA CYS A 53 -0.26 9.15 -2.17
C CYS A 53 1.06 9.97 -2.18
N PHE A 54 2.02 9.55 -1.41
CA PHE A 54 3.36 10.14 -1.34
C PHE A 54 4.32 9.37 -2.25
N TYR A 55 5.46 9.98 -2.59
CA TYR A 55 6.55 9.23 -3.21
C TYR A 55 7.09 8.21 -2.21
N HIS A 56 7.34 7.00 -2.67
CA HIS A 56 7.90 5.94 -1.84
C HIS A 56 8.68 4.94 -2.68
N ARG A 57 9.47 4.11 -2.00
CA ARG A 57 10.29 3.06 -2.61
C ARG A 57 10.20 1.82 -1.75
N HIS A 58 9.82 0.70 -2.36
CA HIS A 58 9.75 -0.60 -1.67
C HIS A 58 11.12 -1.28 -1.64
N TRP A 59 11.37 -1.99 -0.55
CA TRP A 59 12.61 -2.76 -0.35
C TRP A 59 12.50 -4.22 -0.77
N GLY A 60 11.39 -4.62 -1.30
CA GLY A 60 11.16 -5.96 -1.78
C GLY A 60 10.03 -6.01 -2.80
N PRO A 61 9.67 -7.22 -3.25
CA PRO A 61 8.62 -7.37 -4.24
C PRO A 61 7.26 -6.94 -3.70
N VAL A 62 6.45 -6.39 -4.58
CA VAL A 62 5.08 -5.96 -4.29
C VAL A 62 4.15 -6.66 -5.26
N ALA A 63 3.21 -7.43 -4.71
CA ALA A 63 2.09 -7.94 -5.50
C ALA A 63 0.92 -6.96 -5.36
N SER A 64 0.23 -6.70 -6.44
CA SER A 64 -0.96 -5.84 -6.41
C SER A 64 -2.07 -6.42 -7.28
N LEU A 65 -3.30 -6.21 -6.83
CA LEU A 65 -4.51 -6.59 -7.55
C LEU A 65 -5.50 -5.43 -7.48
N VAL A 66 -5.95 -4.94 -8.63
CA VAL A 66 -6.95 -3.89 -8.68
C VAL A 66 -8.32 -4.50 -8.44
N LEU A 67 -8.94 -4.14 -7.32
CA LEU A 67 -10.25 -4.67 -6.93
C LEU A 67 -11.39 -3.86 -7.52
N GLU A 68 -11.24 -2.54 -7.57
CA GLU A 68 -12.23 -1.62 -8.12
C GLU A 68 -11.52 -0.44 -8.76
N GLY A 69 -12.09 0.13 -9.82
CA GLY A 69 -11.54 1.33 -10.47
C GLY A 69 -10.22 1.08 -11.16
N GLU A 70 -9.30 2.00 -10.99
CA GLU A 70 -7.99 1.95 -11.62
C GLU A 70 -6.87 2.20 -10.64
N HIS A 71 -5.66 1.76 -11.00
CA HIS A 71 -4.43 2.01 -10.28
C HIS A 71 -3.44 2.71 -11.23
N HIS A 72 -3.18 3.96 -10.97
CA HIS A 72 -2.23 4.78 -11.72
C HIS A 72 -0.92 4.87 -10.95
N LEU A 73 0.17 4.59 -11.64
CA LEU A 73 1.50 4.57 -11.03
C LEU A 73 2.48 5.33 -11.92
N GLN A 74 3.26 6.22 -11.31
CA GLN A 74 4.37 6.88 -11.99
C GLN A 74 5.68 6.52 -11.30
N GLU A 75 6.53 5.80 -12.00
CA GLU A 75 7.87 5.45 -11.53
C GLU A 75 8.88 6.50 -11.96
N VAL A 76 9.83 6.81 -11.07
CA VAL A 76 10.97 7.67 -11.38
C VAL A 76 12.22 6.81 -11.41
N HIS A 77 12.84 6.73 -12.58
CA HIS A 77 14.04 5.92 -12.77
C HIS A 77 15.31 6.70 -12.41
N ALA A 78 16.42 5.98 -12.28
CA ALA A 78 17.70 6.56 -11.85
C ALA A 78 18.21 7.69 -12.77
N ASP A 79 17.87 7.62 -14.06
CA ASP A 79 18.24 8.65 -15.05
C ASP A 79 17.29 9.87 -15.04
N GLY A 80 16.31 9.89 -14.12
CA GLY A 80 15.30 10.94 -14.04
C GLY A 80 14.10 10.77 -14.95
N SER A 81 14.10 9.74 -15.80
CA SER A 81 12.93 9.45 -16.65
C SER A 81 11.77 8.96 -15.81
N LYS A 82 10.56 9.26 -16.28
CA LYS A 82 9.31 8.86 -15.60
C LYS A 82 8.52 7.93 -16.51
N VAL A 83 8.01 6.85 -15.92
CA VAL A 83 7.18 5.88 -16.61
C VAL A 83 5.84 5.81 -15.91
N THR A 84 4.77 6.07 -16.65
CA THR A 84 3.41 5.98 -16.13
C THR A 84 2.79 4.65 -16.54
N LYS A 85 2.18 3.96 -15.59
CA LYS A 85 1.47 2.71 -15.78
C LYS A 85 0.05 2.87 -15.30
N VAL A 86 -0.91 2.33 -16.03
CA VAL A 86 -2.31 2.30 -15.63
C VAL A 86 -2.76 0.84 -15.61
N ARG A 87 -3.25 0.42 -14.46
CA ARG A 87 -3.80 -0.93 -14.27
C ARG A 87 -5.29 -0.84 -14.01
N ARG A 88 -6.03 -1.76 -14.60
CA ARG A 88 -7.49 -1.76 -14.54
C ARG A 88 -8.00 -2.84 -13.60
N GLN A 89 -9.28 -2.76 -13.30
CA GLN A 89 -9.95 -3.73 -12.44
C GLN A 89 -9.65 -5.16 -12.89
N GLY A 90 -9.27 -6.01 -11.94
CA GLY A 90 -8.93 -7.40 -12.17
C GLY A 90 -7.49 -7.66 -12.58
N GLU A 91 -6.70 -6.64 -12.85
CA GLU A 91 -5.30 -6.82 -13.22
C GLU A 91 -4.42 -7.09 -12.00
N TYR A 92 -3.60 -8.12 -12.10
CA TYR A 92 -2.64 -8.54 -11.08
C TYR A 92 -1.22 -8.28 -11.58
N THR A 93 -0.37 -7.76 -10.70
CA THR A 93 1.02 -7.45 -11.04
C THR A 93 1.94 -7.79 -9.88
N VAL A 94 3.14 -8.27 -10.19
CA VAL A 94 4.24 -8.37 -9.23
C VAL A 94 5.35 -7.48 -9.73
N SER A 95 5.79 -6.52 -8.90
CA SER A 95 6.94 -5.69 -9.21
C SER A 95 8.08 -6.03 -8.27
N THR A 96 9.31 -5.79 -8.71
CA THR A 96 10.49 -6.06 -7.90
C THR A 96 10.74 -5.00 -6.83
N GLY A 97 10.01 -3.88 -6.89
CA GLY A 97 10.29 -2.72 -6.06
C GLY A 97 11.43 -1.88 -6.63
N ASN A 98 12.20 -1.23 -5.80
CA ASN A 98 13.43 -0.49 -6.12
C ASN A 98 13.26 0.89 -6.79
N HIS A 99 12.22 1.14 -7.54
CA HIS A 99 11.99 2.46 -8.12
C HIS A 99 11.16 3.32 -7.19
N ALA A 100 11.59 4.58 -7.03
CA ALA A 100 10.74 5.58 -6.41
C ALA A 100 9.49 5.75 -7.27
N HIS A 101 8.32 5.83 -6.64
CA HIS A 101 7.08 6.01 -7.38
C HIS A 101 6.02 6.74 -6.54
N ILE A 102 5.05 7.28 -7.24
CA ILE A 102 3.84 7.85 -6.67
C ILE A 102 2.66 7.19 -7.35
N GLU A 103 1.59 6.97 -6.62
CA GLU A 103 0.43 6.26 -7.17
C GLU A 103 -0.89 6.86 -6.73
N GLY A 104 -1.93 6.57 -7.48
CA GLY A 104 -3.29 7.02 -7.24
C GLY A 104 -4.30 6.17 -7.99
N GLY A 105 -5.56 6.60 -7.98
CA GLY A 105 -6.66 5.91 -8.64
C GLY A 105 -7.13 6.56 -9.95
N GLY A 106 -6.46 7.62 -10.40
CA GLY A 106 -6.88 8.34 -11.59
C GLY A 106 -8.22 9.09 -11.42
N PRO A 107 -8.89 9.44 -12.52
CA PRO A 107 -10.09 10.30 -12.47
C PRO A 107 -11.26 9.70 -11.71
N HIS A 108 -11.32 8.39 -11.59
CA HIS A 108 -12.44 7.69 -10.95
C HIS A 108 -12.09 7.09 -9.60
N GLY A 109 -10.83 7.19 -9.19
CA GLY A 109 -10.36 6.52 -7.99
C GLY A 109 -10.18 5.02 -8.19
N GLY A 110 -9.77 4.33 -7.14
CA GLY A 110 -9.58 2.88 -7.20
C GLY A 110 -9.31 2.28 -5.84
N THR A 111 -9.58 0.98 -5.74
CA THR A 111 -9.29 0.16 -4.57
C THR A 111 -8.33 -0.93 -4.98
N ILE A 112 -7.18 -0.99 -4.33
CA ILE A 112 -6.09 -1.89 -4.70
C ILE A 112 -5.67 -2.72 -3.49
N PHE A 113 -5.56 -4.03 -3.68
CA PHE A 113 -4.95 -4.93 -2.72
C PHE A 113 -3.45 -4.97 -2.98
N PHE A 114 -2.67 -4.89 -1.89
CA PHE A 114 -1.21 -5.01 -1.95
C PHE A 114 -0.72 -6.09 -1.00
N SER A 115 0.29 -6.82 -1.43
CA SER A 115 1.06 -7.70 -0.58
C SER A 115 2.53 -7.31 -0.69
N PHE A 116 3.10 -6.84 0.42
CA PHE A 116 4.49 -6.42 0.49
C PHE A 116 5.33 -7.51 1.12
N ARG A 117 6.50 -7.77 0.58
CA ARG A 117 7.49 -8.69 1.14
C ARG A 117 8.84 -8.01 1.19
N SER A 118 9.63 -8.38 2.19
CA SER A 118 11.01 -7.90 2.30
C SER A 118 11.88 -8.99 2.90
N ASP A 119 13.17 -8.94 2.62
CA ASP A 119 14.16 -9.80 3.26
C ASP A 119 14.76 -9.14 4.53
N GLN A 120 14.26 -7.96 4.86
CA GLN A 120 14.67 -7.19 6.04
C GLN A 120 13.43 -6.59 6.73
N ASP A 121 13.61 -5.98 7.89
CA ASP A 121 12.48 -5.40 8.63
C ASP A 121 11.90 -4.16 7.95
N HIS A 122 12.66 -3.52 7.12
CA HIS A 122 12.31 -2.35 6.36
C HIS A 122 11.45 -2.74 5.17
N ILE A 123 10.24 -2.22 5.10
CA ILE A 123 9.27 -2.54 4.03
C ILE A 123 9.34 -1.52 2.92
N TYR A 124 9.22 -0.23 3.25
CA TYR A 124 9.38 0.83 2.26
C TYR A 124 9.82 2.14 2.92
N ASP A 125 10.33 3.05 2.08
CA ASP A 125 10.66 4.41 2.49
C ASP A 125 9.63 5.38 1.96
N ILE A 126 9.19 6.30 2.80
CA ILE A 126 8.45 7.48 2.36
C ILE A 126 9.48 8.54 1.97
N LEU A 127 9.30 9.14 0.81
CA LEU A 127 10.22 10.09 0.20
C LEU A 127 9.59 11.48 0.09
N ASP A 128 10.40 12.51 0.09
CA ASP A 128 9.95 13.86 -0.23
C ASP A 128 9.94 14.10 -1.76
N ASP A 129 9.62 15.31 -2.18
CA ASP A 129 9.55 15.67 -3.60
C ASP A 129 10.91 15.61 -4.31
N LYS A 130 12.00 15.57 -3.55
CA LYS A 130 13.35 15.41 -4.06
C LYS A 130 13.84 13.97 -3.98
N LEU A 131 12.95 13.07 -3.60
CA LEU A 131 13.20 11.62 -3.42
C LEU A 131 14.19 11.32 -2.28
N ALA A 132 14.31 12.22 -1.33
CA ALA A 132 15.07 11.95 -0.10
C ALA A 132 14.16 11.22 0.92
N VAL A 133 14.74 10.30 1.67
CA VAL A 133 14.00 9.53 2.68
C VAL A 133 13.61 10.44 3.84
N VAL A 134 12.32 10.52 4.12
CA VAL A 134 11.78 11.25 5.26
C VAL A 134 11.29 10.33 6.37
N HIS A 135 10.94 9.10 6.04
CA HIS A 135 10.52 8.10 7.03
C HIS A 135 10.74 6.69 6.49
N GLU A 136 11.29 5.82 7.33
CA GLU A 136 11.45 4.40 7.05
C GLU A 136 10.31 3.63 7.71
N VAL A 137 9.56 2.85 6.94
CA VAL A 137 8.43 2.08 7.44
C VAL A 137 8.82 0.61 7.56
N THR A 138 8.68 0.06 8.75
CA THR A 138 9.09 -1.31 9.06
C THR A 138 7.87 -2.23 9.19
N VAL A 139 8.13 -3.54 9.15
CA VAL A 139 7.08 -4.52 9.39
C VAL A 139 6.49 -4.38 10.80
N GLN A 140 7.30 -3.98 11.78
CA GLN A 140 6.82 -3.76 13.14
C GLN A 140 5.87 -2.57 13.22
N ASP A 141 6.11 -1.51 12.43
CA ASP A 141 5.19 -0.38 12.36
C ASP A 141 3.79 -0.83 11.92
N PHE A 142 3.73 -1.71 10.92
CA PHE A 142 2.46 -2.29 10.49
C PHE A 142 1.84 -3.20 11.54
N ARG A 143 2.66 -3.98 12.25
CA ARG A 143 2.16 -4.85 13.32
C ARG A 143 1.53 -4.01 14.44
N ASP A 144 2.20 -2.96 14.86
CA ASP A 144 1.72 -2.07 15.90
C ASP A 144 0.43 -1.37 15.47
N SER A 145 0.37 -0.93 14.22
CA SER A 145 -0.83 -0.28 13.67
C SER A 145 -2.01 -1.25 13.63
N LEU A 146 -1.78 -2.50 13.25
CA LEU A 146 -2.84 -3.50 13.21
C LEU A 146 -3.34 -3.84 14.60
N ASP A 147 -2.43 -4.01 15.56
CA ASP A 147 -2.78 -4.34 16.96
C ASP A 147 -3.62 -3.24 17.61
N ASN A 148 -3.40 -2.00 17.21
CA ASN A 148 -4.11 -0.85 17.75
C ASN A 148 -5.30 -0.40 16.89
N TRP A 149 -5.60 -1.13 15.81
CA TRP A 149 -6.60 -0.70 14.83
C TRP A 149 -7.98 -0.46 15.43
N SER A 150 -8.40 -1.32 16.34
CA SER A 150 -9.71 -1.20 16.98
C SER A 150 -9.78 -0.14 18.07
N LEU A 151 -8.65 0.33 18.57
CA LEU A 151 -8.60 1.31 19.64
C LEU A 151 -8.80 2.74 19.14
N ASP A 152 -8.58 2.97 17.84
CA ASP A 152 -8.66 4.30 17.24
C ASP A 152 -10.02 4.58 16.59
N ASN A 153 -10.97 3.70 16.77
CA ASN A 153 -12.33 3.85 16.23
C ASN A 153 -13.24 4.60 17.19
#